data_d422123ac8c2c8480e0950bfa43c917b
#
_entry.id   d422123ac8c2c8480e0950bfa43c917b
#
_cell.length_a   1.000
_cell.length_b   1.000
_cell.length_c   1.000
_cell.angle_alpha   90.00
_cell.angle_beta   90.00
_cell.angle_gamma   90.00
#
_symmetry.space_group_name_H-M   'P 1'
#
loop_
_entity.id
_entity.type
_entity.pdbx_description
1 polymer ?
#
loop_
_entity_poly.entity_id
_entity_poly.type
_entity_poly.pdbx_seq_one_letter_code
_entity_poly.pdbx_strand_id
1 'polypeptide(L)'
;MAPGIENGQIAQRLILGLALSGLTGGIAFRLGMLAGSGWLGAVLVGTAVFGFGGWPWAVLLIAFFISSSALTRYGSRRKAEAALDFAKGGRRDLGQALANGGVGAMLAILWGFSPHPAFWWMFAGSLAAVTADTWATEVGLLRGRSPWDIWRGKRVPPGTSGAITREGTIAGGLGALGIGILAVGLSPVGGSLGMALPVGLAGFLGMLLDSLLGATVQQIYWCDRCGKETERRIHRCGQPTRPLRGWKGLNNDGVNALAALAGALAMGLWIIVRG
;
A
#
# COMPACT_ATOMS: atom_id res chain seq x y z
N MET A 1 -27.00 -15.13 4.14
CA MET A 1 -26.98 -13.80 4.79
C MET A 1 -26.00 -13.87 5.96
N ALA A 2 -24.95 -13.06 5.98
CA ALA A 2 -24.13 -12.93 7.17
C ALA A 2 -24.99 -12.27 8.27
N PRO A 3 -24.98 -12.77 9.52
CA PRO A 3 -25.75 -12.16 10.59
C PRO A 3 -25.27 -10.72 10.77
N GLY A 4 -26.22 -9.77 10.79
CA GLY A 4 -25.91 -8.36 11.05
C GLY A 4 -25.16 -8.25 12.39
N ILE A 5 -24.08 -7.49 12.42
CA ILE A 5 -23.30 -7.29 13.65
C ILE A 5 -24.14 -6.39 14.54
N GLU A 6 -24.52 -6.88 15.74
CA GLU A 6 -25.23 -6.06 16.72
C GLU A 6 -24.39 -4.85 17.15
N ASN A 7 -25.02 -3.69 17.32
CA ASN A 7 -24.32 -2.43 17.67
C ASN A 7 -23.44 -2.57 18.93
N GLY A 8 -23.85 -3.39 19.90
CA GLY A 8 -23.03 -3.70 21.09
C GLY A 8 -21.73 -4.44 20.78
N GLN A 9 -21.73 -5.32 19.80
CA GLN A 9 -20.53 -6.05 19.36
C GLN A 9 -19.55 -5.14 18.61
N ILE A 10 -20.04 -4.18 17.83
CA ILE A 10 -19.17 -3.20 17.15
C ILE A 10 -18.44 -2.35 18.18
N ALA A 11 -19.14 -1.83 19.21
CA ALA A 11 -18.52 -1.02 20.26
C ALA A 11 -17.42 -1.78 20.99
N GLN A 12 -17.65 -3.04 21.39
CA GLN A 12 -16.66 -3.89 22.03
C GLN A 12 -15.45 -4.14 21.10
N ARG A 13 -15.67 -4.43 19.83
CA ARG A 13 -14.61 -4.63 18.84
C ARG A 13 -13.81 -3.35 18.59
N LEU A 14 -14.43 -2.17 18.59
CA LEU A 14 -13.72 -0.90 18.45
C LEU A 14 -12.79 -0.64 19.65
N ILE A 15 -13.25 -0.90 20.88
CA ILE A 15 -12.41 -0.77 22.09
C ILE A 15 -11.24 -1.74 22.01
N LEU A 16 -11.50 -3.01 21.70
CA LEU A 16 -10.45 -4.02 21.55
C LEU A 16 -9.51 -3.68 20.38
N GLY A 17 -10.05 -3.22 19.27
CA GLY A 17 -9.28 -2.76 18.10
C GLY A 17 -8.36 -1.59 18.44
N LEU A 18 -8.83 -0.63 19.24
CA LEU A 18 -8.03 0.49 19.72
C LEU A 18 -6.86 -0.01 20.60
N ALA A 19 -7.13 -0.93 21.51
CA ALA A 19 -6.09 -1.50 22.36
C ALA A 19 -5.06 -2.31 21.56
N LEU A 20 -5.51 -3.20 20.66
CA LEU A 20 -4.65 -4.05 19.85
C LEU A 20 -3.83 -3.22 18.83
N SER A 21 -4.43 -2.28 18.12
CA SER A 21 -3.71 -1.44 17.17
C SER A 21 -2.80 -0.43 17.88
N GLY A 22 -3.16 0.04 19.08
CA GLY A 22 -2.29 0.83 19.95
C GLY A 22 -1.04 0.06 20.35
N LEU A 23 -1.21 -1.18 20.80
CA LEU A 23 -0.11 -2.05 21.20
C LEU A 23 0.79 -2.45 20.03
N THR A 24 0.21 -2.99 18.95
CA THR A 24 0.96 -3.44 17.77
C THR A 24 1.65 -2.27 17.07
N GLY A 25 0.97 -1.13 16.93
CA GLY A 25 1.54 0.11 16.41
C GLY A 25 2.66 0.66 17.30
N GLY A 26 2.51 0.58 18.64
CA GLY A 26 3.54 0.96 19.61
C GLY A 26 4.79 0.08 19.52
N ILE A 27 4.62 -1.23 19.34
CA ILE A 27 5.73 -2.16 19.07
C ILE A 27 6.42 -1.78 17.75
N ALA A 28 5.65 -1.56 16.69
CA ALA A 28 6.19 -1.17 15.38
C ALA A 28 6.92 0.18 15.42
N PHE A 29 6.43 1.15 16.22
CA PHE A 29 7.11 2.42 16.47
C PHE A 29 8.45 2.20 17.18
N ARG A 30 8.48 1.42 18.27
CA ARG A 30 9.73 1.09 18.99
C ARG A 30 10.74 0.35 18.11
N LEU A 31 10.24 -0.51 17.23
CA LEU A 31 11.08 -1.20 16.24
C LEU A 31 11.51 -0.29 15.09
N GLY A 32 11.10 0.98 15.02
CA GLY A 32 11.48 1.93 13.97
C GLY A 32 10.82 1.65 12.60
N MET A 33 9.70 0.93 12.58
CA MET A 33 8.88 0.71 11.36
C MET A 33 7.92 1.88 11.11
N LEU A 34 7.48 2.55 12.18
CA LEU A 34 6.58 3.69 12.14
C LEU A 34 7.26 4.95 12.69
N ALA A 35 6.90 6.10 12.14
CA ALA A 35 7.10 7.40 12.78
C ALA A 35 6.02 7.61 13.86
N GLY A 36 6.13 8.63 14.72
CA GLY A 36 5.10 8.92 15.73
C GLY A 36 3.72 9.17 15.09
N SER A 37 3.66 9.94 14.00
CA SER A 37 2.43 10.13 13.23
C SER A 37 1.95 8.86 12.54
N GLY A 38 2.85 7.97 12.15
CA GLY A 38 2.54 6.65 11.59
C GLY A 38 1.89 5.72 12.61
N TRP A 39 2.27 5.82 13.89
CA TRP A 39 1.59 5.10 14.96
C TRP A 39 0.13 5.53 15.07
N LEU A 40 -0.15 6.84 15.05
CA LEU A 40 -1.52 7.34 15.02
C LEU A 40 -2.29 6.78 13.82
N GLY A 41 -1.69 6.77 12.63
CA GLY A 41 -2.30 6.21 11.42
C GLY A 41 -2.59 4.71 11.54
N ALA A 42 -1.67 3.93 12.12
CA ALA A 42 -1.88 2.51 12.39
C ALA A 42 -3.02 2.26 13.40
N VAL A 43 -3.14 3.12 14.41
CA VAL A 43 -4.25 3.05 15.38
C VAL A 43 -5.58 3.35 14.67
N LEU A 44 -5.67 4.40 13.87
CA LEU A 44 -6.90 4.77 13.17
C LEU A 44 -7.34 3.67 12.20
N VAL A 45 -6.44 3.24 11.31
CA VAL A 45 -6.72 2.21 10.31
C VAL A 45 -7.00 0.86 10.97
N GLY A 46 -6.16 0.44 11.92
CA GLY A 46 -6.28 -0.85 12.59
C GLY A 46 -7.56 -0.96 13.43
N THR A 47 -7.93 0.12 14.14
CA THR A 47 -9.19 0.19 14.90
C THR A 47 -10.40 0.08 13.99
N ALA A 48 -10.43 0.80 12.87
CA ALA A 48 -11.51 0.71 11.90
C ALA A 48 -11.60 -0.68 11.27
N VAL A 49 -10.49 -1.22 10.79
CA VAL A 49 -10.45 -2.54 10.13
C VAL A 49 -10.86 -3.66 11.10
N PHE A 50 -10.34 -3.67 12.33
CA PHE A 50 -10.71 -4.69 13.31
C PHE A 50 -12.12 -4.48 13.85
N GLY A 51 -12.50 -3.24 14.18
CA GLY A 51 -13.79 -2.92 14.78
C GLY A 51 -14.97 -3.31 13.90
N PHE A 52 -14.89 -2.99 12.63
CA PHE A 52 -15.96 -3.27 11.66
C PHE A 52 -15.78 -4.60 10.93
N GLY A 53 -14.56 -5.00 10.61
CA GLY A 53 -14.27 -6.23 9.85
C GLY A 53 -13.99 -7.46 10.71
N GLY A 54 -13.48 -7.28 11.94
CA GLY A 54 -13.07 -8.36 12.84
C GLY A 54 -11.71 -8.99 12.49
N TRP A 55 -11.46 -10.19 13.04
CA TRP A 55 -10.17 -10.86 12.96
C TRP A 55 -9.66 -11.14 11.53
N PRO A 56 -10.47 -11.67 10.59
CA PRO A 56 -9.96 -11.95 9.24
C PRO A 56 -9.39 -10.72 8.55
N TRP A 57 -10.08 -9.58 8.67
CA TRP A 57 -9.66 -8.30 8.10
C TRP A 57 -8.39 -7.78 8.72
N ALA A 58 -8.30 -7.85 10.07
CA ALA A 58 -7.10 -7.41 10.79
C ALA A 58 -5.88 -8.27 10.47
N VAL A 59 -6.04 -9.60 10.40
CA VAL A 59 -4.94 -10.51 10.07
C VAL A 59 -4.39 -10.23 8.66
N LEU A 60 -5.26 -10.00 7.68
CA LEU A 60 -4.84 -9.67 6.32
C LEU A 60 -4.10 -8.33 6.27
N LEU A 61 -4.58 -7.31 7.00
CA LEU A 61 -3.90 -6.02 7.15
C LEU A 61 -2.52 -6.17 7.80
N ILE A 62 -2.42 -6.97 8.85
CA ILE A 62 -1.16 -7.24 9.56
C ILE A 62 -0.18 -7.99 8.65
N ALA A 63 -0.64 -8.96 7.85
CA ALA A 63 0.19 -9.68 6.90
C ALA A 63 0.82 -8.74 5.87
N PHE A 64 0.03 -7.82 5.29
CA PHE A 64 0.55 -6.73 4.46
C PHE A 64 1.61 -5.92 5.22
N PHE A 65 1.28 -5.43 6.42
CA PHE A 65 2.16 -4.53 7.16
C PHE A 65 3.49 -5.19 7.52
N ILE A 66 3.47 -6.42 8.01
CA ILE A 66 4.67 -7.16 8.43
C ILE A 66 5.53 -7.48 7.21
N SER A 67 4.97 -8.07 6.15
CA SER A 67 5.73 -8.48 4.97
C SER A 67 6.38 -7.29 4.27
N SER A 68 5.63 -6.20 4.10
CA SER A 68 6.12 -4.96 3.50
C SER A 68 7.19 -4.30 4.38
N SER A 69 7.01 -4.25 5.71
CA SER A 69 8.00 -3.66 6.62
C SER A 69 9.27 -4.49 6.71
N ALA A 70 9.17 -5.82 6.64
CA ALA A 70 10.33 -6.71 6.60
C ALA A 70 11.16 -6.46 5.34
N LEU A 71 10.54 -6.35 4.17
CA LEU A 71 11.24 -6.03 2.93
C LEU A 71 11.86 -4.63 2.94
N THR A 72 11.16 -3.62 3.49
CA THR A 72 11.73 -2.26 3.61
C THR A 72 13.01 -2.27 4.42
N ARG A 73 13.09 -3.08 5.47
CA ARG A 73 14.28 -3.20 6.32
C ARG A 73 15.37 -4.08 5.72
N TYR A 74 14.96 -5.11 4.98
CA TYR A 74 15.92 -6.02 4.36
C TYR A 74 16.77 -5.28 3.34
N GLY A 75 18.08 -5.35 3.50
CA GLY A 75 19.03 -4.70 2.61
C GLY A 75 18.96 -3.15 2.60
N SER A 76 18.43 -2.52 3.66
CA SER A 76 18.24 -1.05 3.75
C SER A 76 19.51 -0.25 3.42
N ARG A 77 20.70 -0.74 3.83
CA ARG A 77 21.99 -0.10 3.50
C ARG A 77 22.26 -0.06 1.99
N ARG A 78 21.89 -1.12 1.25
CA ARG A 78 22.08 -1.20 -0.21
C ARG A 78 21.10 -0.32 -0.97
N LYS A 79 19.91 -0.12 -0.42
CA LYS A 79 18.84 0.72 -0.99
C LYS A 79 18.99 2.20 -0.63
N ALA A 80 19.81 2.51 0.37
CA ALA A 80 19.90 3.86 0.95
C ALA A 80 20.19 4.94 -0.09
N GLU A 81 21.09 4.69 -1.02
CA GLU A 81 21.48 5.66 -2.05
C GLU A 81 20.32 5.99 -3.01
N ALA A 82 19.63 4.97 -3.52
CA ALA A 82 18.49 5.16 -4.41
C ALA A 82 17.26 5.78 -3.67
N ALA A 83 17.10 5.46 -2.38
CA ALA A 83 16.02 6.01 -1.55
C ALA A 83 16.23 7.46 -1.12
N LEU A 84 17.40 8.05 -1.35
CA LEU A 84 17.73 9.43 -0.93
C LEU A 84 16.87 10.49 -1.64
N ASP A 85 16.40 10.22 -2.83
CA ASP A 85 15.59 11.15 -3.64
C ASP A 85 14.10 11.05 -3.37
N PHE A 86 13.66 10.04 -2.59
CA PHE A 86 12.28 9.92 -2.11
C PHE A 86 11.95 10.98 -1.05
N ALA A 87 10.71 11.44 -1.05
CA ALA A 87 10.23 12.41 -0.04
C ALA A 87 10.33 11.85 1.38
N LYS A 88 10.10 10.55 1.53
CA LYS A 88 9.95 9.87 2.82
C LYS A 88 10.98 8.74 2.97
N GLY A 89 11.38 8.52 4.22
CA GLY A 89 12.28 7.42 4.57
C GLY A 89 11.54 6.11 4.84
N GLY A 90 12.27 5.08 5.31
CA GLY A 90 11.72 3.75 5.59
C GLY A 90 10.78 3.65 6.81
N ARG A 91 10.58 4.74 7.58
CA ARG A 91 9.61 4.79 8.69
C ARG A 91 8.30 5.37 8.18
N ARG A 92 7.23 4.58 8.19
CA ARG A 92 5.92 5.02 7.70
C ARG A 92 5.31 6.09 8.59
N ASP A 93 4.82 7.17 7.99
CA ASP A 93 4.08 8.26 8.64
C ASP A 93 2.56 8.09 8.50
N LEU A 94 1.79 9.08 9.00
CA LEU A 94 0.33 9.10 8.92
C LEU A 94 -0.17 9.05 7.48
N GLY A 95 0.43 9.86 6.59
CA GLY A 95 0.05 9.90 5.17
C GLY A 95 0.18 8.54 4.50
N GLN A 96 1.32 7.86 4.71
CA GLN A 96 1.55 6.52 4.18
C GLN A 96 0.62 5.46 4.80
N ALA A 97 0.31 5.56 6.10
CA ALA A 97 -0.63 4.65 6.75
C ALA A 97 -2.05 4.81 6.19
N LEU A 98 -2.50 6.05 5.96
CA LEU A 98 -3.80 6.33 5.36
C LEU A 98 -3.83 6.01 3.86
N ALA A 99 -2.77 6.30 3.11
CA ALA A 99 -2.70 5.97 1.69
C ALA A 99 -2.82 4.46 1.44
N ASN A 100 -2.11 3.66 2.24
CA ASN A 100 -2.07 2.22 2.05
C ASN A 100 -3.21 1.46 2.75
N GLY A 101 -3.75 2.00 3.85
CA GLY A 101 -4.76 1.32 4.66
C GLY A 101 -6.15 1.98 4.63
N GLY A 102 -6.25 3.22 4.16
CA GLY A 102 -7.49 4.00 4.25
C GLY A 102 -8.64 3.45 3.41
N VAL A 103 -8.36 3.00 2.17
CA VAL A 103 -9.34 2.32 1.32
C VAL A 103 -9.86 1.06 2.00
N GLY A 104 -8.95 0.27 2.58
CA GLY A 104 -9.30 -0.92 3.34
C GLY A 104 -10.15 -0.61 4.58
N ALA A 105 -9.80 0.44 5.32
CA ALA A 105 -10.58 0.89 6.49
C ALA A 105 -11.99 1.33 6.10
N MET A 106 -12.15 2.05 5.00
CA MET A 106 -13.45 2.47 4.48
C MET A 106 -14.30 1.26 4.08
N LEU A 107 -13.73 0.27 3.40
CA LEU A 107 -14.43 -0.96 3.02
C LEU A 107 -14.85 -1.79 4.25
N ALA A 108 -14.02 -1.82 5.30
CA ALA A 108 -14.38 -2.45 6.57
C ALA A 108 -15.54 -1.74 7.26
N ILE A 109 -15.54 -0.40 7.26
CA ILE A 109 -16.66 0.39 7.79
C ILE A 109 -17.95 0.10 7.01
N LEU A 110 -17.91 0.09 5.68
CA LEU A 110 -19.06 -0.25 4.84
C LEU A 110 -19.58 -1.67 5.13
N TRP A 111 -18.67 -2.64 5.30
CA TRP A 111 -19.00 -4.00 5.72
C TRP A 111 -19.71 -4.04 7.07
N GLY A 112 -19.26 -3.25 8.05
CA GLY A 112 -19.86 -3.20 9.38
C GLY A 112 -21.32 -2.71 9.39
N PHE A 113 -21.64 -1.76 8.52
CA PHE A 113 -22.99 -1.22 8.39
C PHE A 113 -23.90 -2.00 7.42
N SER A 114 -23.33 -2.56 6.36
CA SER A 114 -24.06 -3.28 5.31
C SER A 114 -23.21 -4.45 4.80
N PRO A 115 -23.20 -5.59 5.49
CA PRO A 115 -22.38 -6.73 5.12
C PRO A 115 -22.70 -7.23 3.71
N HIS A 116 -21.74 -7.09 2.79
CA HIS A 116 -21.85 -7.60 1.44
C HIS A 116 -20.54 -8.29 1.04
N PRO A 117 -20.55 -9.53 0.50
CA PRO A 117 -19.35 -10.31 0.18
C PRO A 117 -18.32 -9.57 -0.66
N ALA A 118 -18.76 -8.68 -1.54
CA ALA A 118 -17.85 -7.89 -2.39
C ALA A 118 -16.88 -7.03 -1.59
N PHE A 119 -17.27 -6.50 -0.41
CA PHE A 119 -16.39 -5.64 0.38
C PHE A 119 -15.15 -6.37 0.89
N TRP A 120 -15.27 -7.66 1.25
CA TRP A 120 -14.11 -8.47 1.62
C TRP A 120 -13.12 -8.62 0.45
N TRP A 121 -13.62 -8.96 -0.73
CA TRP A 121 -12.76 -9.16 -1.89
C TRP A 121 -12.16 -7.86 -2.42
N MET A 122 -12.91 -6.76 -2.37
CA MET A 122 -12.40 -5.42 -2.67
C MET A 122 -11.32 -5.00 -1.67
N PHE A 123 -11.49 -5.30 -0.39
CA PHE A 123 -10.46 -5.10 0.64
C PHE A 123 -9.20 -5.89 0.33
N ALA A 124 -9.35 -7.17 -0.02
CA ALA A 124 -8.22 -8.01 -0.41
C ALA A 124 -7.50 -7.45 -1.65
N GLY A 125 -8.23 -6.99 -2.67
CA GLY A 125 -7.68 -6.34 -3.86
C GLY A 125 -6.91 -5.06 -3.55
N SER A 126 -7.44 -4.23 -2.65
CA SER A 126 -6.76 -3.03 -2.16
C SER A 126 -5.44 -3.36 -1.47
N LEU A 127 -5.43 -4.33 -0.55
CA LEU A 127 -4.21 -4.75 0.14
C LEU A 127 -3.22 -5.48 -0.79
N ALA A 128 -3.72 -6.21 -1.78
CA ALA A 128 -2.88 -6.82 -2.79
C ALA A 128 -2.14 -5.76 -3.61
N ALA A 129 -2.80 -4.64 -3.97
CA ALA A 129 -2.18 -3.55 -4.72
C ALA A 129 -1.04 -2.87 -3.95
N VAL A 130 -1.27 -2.50 -2.70
CA VAL A 130 -0.23 -1.84 -1.88
C VAL A 130 0.88 -2.80 -1.45
N THR A 131 0.58 -4.10 -1.34
CA THR A 131 1.60 -5.13 -1.12
C THR A 131 2.48 -5.27 -2.36
N ALA A 132 1.84 -5.39 -3.54
CA ALA A 132 2.55 -5.52 -4.81
C ALA A 132 3.47 -4.34 -5.07
N ASP A 133 2.98 -3.11 -4.88
CA ASP A 133 3.77 -1.90 -5.05
C ASP A 133 4.97 -1.85 -4.11
N THR A 134 4.75 -2.11 -2.81
CA THR A 134 5.85 -2.13 -1.83
C THR A 134 6.89 -3.21 -2.18
N TRP A 135 6.45 -4.43 -2.49
CA TRP A 135 7.37 -5.52 -2.84
C TRP A 135 8.14 -5.23 -4.12
N ALA A 136 7.46 -4.67 -5.14
CA ALA A 136 8.09 -4.28 -6.39
C ALA A 136 9.18 -3.22 -6.18
N THR A 137 8.88 -2.18 -5.42
CA THR A 137 9.81 -1.10 -5.11
C THR A 137 11.01 -1.62 -4.31
N GLU A 138 10.77 -2.36 -3.23
CA GLU A 138 11.82 -2.80 -2.32
C GLU A 138 12.76 -3.83 -2.96
N VAL A 139 12.23 -4.79 -3.73
CA VAL A 139 13.04 -5.78 -4.45
C VAL A 139 13.74 -5.14 -5.66
N GLY A 140 13.04 -4.23 -6.36
CA GLY A 140 13.61 -3.48 -7.48
C GLY A 140 14.85 -2.66 -7.07
N LEU A 141 14.81 -1.99 -5.94
CA LEU A 141 15.92 -1.21 -5.39
C LEU A 141 17.10 -2.08 -4.93
N LEU A 142 16.86 -3.31 -4.47
CA LEU A 142 17.92 -4.22 -4.00
C LEU A 142 18.88 -4.66 -5.11
N ARG A 143 18.42 -4.72 -6.34
CA ARG A 143 19.21 -5.29 -7.46
C ARG A 143 20.14 -4.29 -8.13
N GLY A 144 20.05 -2.98 -7.85
CA GLY A 144 20.93 -1.94 -8.36
C GLY A 144 21.02 -1.83 -9.89
N ARG A 145 20.09 -2.46 -10.64
CA ARG A 145 20.02 -2.41 -12.11
C ARG A 145 19.32 -1.14 -12.55
N SER A 146 19.67 -0.62 -13.74
CA SER A 146 18.97 0.49 -14.35
C SER A 146 17.53 0.09 -14.64
N PRO A 147 16.54 0.66 -13.94
CA PRO A 147 15.13 0.39 -14.20
C PRO A 147 14.65 1.04 -15.49
N TRP A 148 13.42 0.72 -15.88
CA TRP A 148 12.75 1.29 -17.03
C TRP A 148 11.62 2.20 -16.57
N ASP A 149 11.53 3.41 -17.14
CA ASP A 149 10.34 4.25 -17.03
C ASP A 149 9.18 3.56 -17.76
N ILE A 150 8.11 3.24 -17.03
CA ILE A 150 6.98 2.48 -17.58
C ILE A 150 6.26 3.21 -18.71
N TRP A 151 6.28 4.55 -18.69
CA TRP A 151 5.60 5.38 -19.69
C TRP A 151 6.48 5.63 -20.92
N ARG A 152 7.76 5.98 -20.70
CA ARG A 152 8.67 6.36 -21.78
C ARG A 152 9.42 5.19 -22.41
N GLY A 153 9.41 4.00 -21.78
CA GLY A 153 10.14 2.82 -22.24
C GLY A 153 11.66 3.01 -22.28
N LYS A 154 12.21 3.92 -21.47
CA LYS A 154 13.64 4.23 -21.44
C LYS A 154 14.25 3.86 -20.08
N ARG A 155 15.55 3.53 -20.09
CA ARG A 155 16.30 3.31 -18.85
C ARG A 155 16.45 4.62 -18.10
N VAL A 156 16.26 4.55 -16.79
CA VAL A 156 16.34 5.69 -15.86
C VAL A 156 17.16 5.32 -14.62
N PRO A 157 17.67 6.32 -13.87
CA PRO A 157 18.37 6.06 -12.62
C PRO A 157 17.47 5.33 -11.61
N PRO A 158 18.04 4.47 -10.71
CA PRO A 158 17.33 3.90 -9.59
C PRO A 158 16.72 5.01 -8.70
N GLY A 159 15.50 4.78 -8.22
CA GLY A 159 14.77 5.78 -7.42
C GLY A 159 13.96 6.79 -8.23
N THR A 160 13.97 6.71 -9.59
CA THR A 160 13.06 7.52 -10.43
C THR A 160 11.62 7.06 -10.21
N SER A 161 10.71 8.01 -9.95
CA SER A 161 9.29 7.71 -9.76
C SER A 161 8.66 7.14 -11.03
N GLY A 162 7.90 6.04 -10.88
CA GLY A 162 7.30 5.29 -12.00
C GLY A 162 8.27 4.35 -12.74
N ALA A 163 9.47 4.14 -12.20
CA ALA A 163 10.44 3.22 -12.78
C ALA A 163 10.18 1.77 -12.30
N ILE A 164 10.22 0.82 -13.22
CA ILE A 164 10.00 -0.60 -12.98
C ILE A 164 11.25 -1.43 -13.26
N THR A 165 11.40 -2.55 -12.58
CA THR A 165 12.42 -3.57 -12.84
C THR A 165 11.77 -4.94 -13.00
N ARG A 166 12.39 -5.85 -13.74
CA ARG A 166 11.87 -7.20 -13.92
C ARG A 166 11.70 -7.93 -12.58
N GLU A 167 12.72 -7.86 -11.74
CA GLU A 167 12.72 -8.50 -10.43
C GLU A 167 11.68 -7.89 -9.49
N GLY A 168 11.52 -6.55 -9.52
CA GLY A 168 10.49 -5.84 -8.78
C GLY A 168 9.09 -6.24 -9.24
N THR A 169 8.86 -6.26 -10.56
CA THR A 169 7.54 -6.63 -11.12
C THR A 169 7.16 -8.07 -10.75
N ILE A 170 8.11 -9.02 -10.80
CA ILE A 170 7.86 -10.40 -10.37
C ILE A 170 7.55 -10.45 -8.86
N ALA A 171 8.35 -9.76 -8.04
CA ALA A 171 8.11 -9.73 -6.60
C ALA A 171 6.76 -9.11 -6.25
N GLY A 172 6.36 -8.04 -6.93
CA GLY A 172 5.04 -7.43 -6.77
C GLY A 172 3.91 -8.40 -7.11
N GLY A 173 4.02 -9.11 -8.23
CA GLY A 173 3.05 -10.16 -8.61
C GLY A 173 2.94 -11.27 -7.57
N LEU A 174 4.07 -11.74 -7.02
CA LEU A 174 4.10 -12.74 -5.96
C LEU A 174 3.48 -12.20 -4.65
N GLY A 175 3.76 -10.94 -4.30
CA GLY A 175 3.17 -10.29 -3.13
C GLY A 175 1.65 -10.16 -3.26
N ALA A 176 1.16 -9.74 -4.42
CA ALA A 176 -0.28 -9.66 -4.70
C ALA A 176 -0.97 -11.03 -4.62
N LEU A 177 -0.37 -12.06 -5.25
CA LEU A 177 -0.91 -13.42 -5.19
C LEU A 177 -0.88 -13.98 -3.76
N GLY A 178 0.17 -13.70 -2.98
CA GLY A 178 0.26 -14.07 -1.58
C GLY A 178 -0.89 -13.51 -0.74
N ILE A 179 -1.23 -12.22 -0.93
CA ILE A 179 -2.41 -11.62 -0.30
C ILE A 179 -3.70 -12.30 -0.77
N GLY A 180 -3.81 -12.64 -2.07
CA GLY A 180 -4.96 -13.36 -2.62
C GLY A 180 -5.16 -14.74 -1.98
N ILE A 181 -4.09 -15.52 -1.80
CA ILE A 181 -4.13 -16.83 -1.14
C ILE A 181 -4.54 -16.67 0.32
N LEU A 182 -3.95 -15.73 1.05
CA LEU A 182 -4.31 -15.47 2.44
C LEU A 182 -5.76 -15.01 2.57
N ALA A 183 -6.24 -14.16 1.65
CA ALA A 183 -7.62 -13.69 1.65
C ALA A 183 -8.62 -14.83 1.45
N VAL A 184 -8.31 -15.83 0.64
CA VAL A 184 -9.14 -17.04 0.51
C VAL A 184 -9.19 -17.80 1.83
N GLY A 185 -8.03 -18.05 2.44
CA GLY A 185 -7.93 -18.80 3.71
C GLY A 185 -8.60 -18.11 4.90
N LEU A 186 -8.65 -16.78 4.89
CA LEU A 186 -9.23 -15.95 5.96
C LEU A 186 -10.68 -15.53 5.67
N SER A 187 -11.25 -15.88 4.51
CA SER A 187 -12.51 -15.32 4.02
C SER A 187 -13.69 -15.56 4.96
N PRO A 188 -14.31 -14.51 5.52
CA PRO A 188 -15.52 -14.64 6.32
C PRO A 188 -16.78 -14.89 5.47
N VAL A 189 -16.65 -14.79 4.15
CA VAL A 189 -17.75 -14.95 3.18
C VAL A 189 -17.63 -16.24 2.37
N GLY A 190 -16.67 -17.10 2.70
CA GLY A 190 -16.34 -18.26 1.87
C GLY A 190 -15.60 -17.85 0.59
N GLY A 191 -15.40 -18.81 -0.29
CA GLY A 191 -14.72 -18.63 -1.57
C GLY A 191 -13.82 -19.81 -1.89
N SER A 192 -13.60 -20.06 -3.17
CA SER A 192 -12.69 -21.08 -3.65
C SER A 192 -11.27 -20.54 -3.81
N LEU A 193 -10.27 -21.43 -3.88
CA LEU A 193 -8.89 -21.04 -4.20
C LEU A 193 -8.77 -20.27 -5.52
N GLY A 194 -9.73 -20.45 -6.42
CA GLY A 194 -9.84 -19.69 -7.67
C GLY A 194 -9.97 -18.18 -7.47
N MET A 195 -10.41 -17.70 -6.30
CA MET A 195 -10.46 -16.27 -5.98
C MET A 195 -9.08 -15.65 -5.73
N ALA A 196 -8.06 -16.45 -5.43
CA ALA A 196 -6.70 -15.93 -5.21
C ALA A 196 -6.12 -15.26 -6.46
N LEU A 197 -6.38 -15.82 -7.63
CA LEU A 197 -5.86 -15.28 -8.90
C LEU A 197 -6.49 -13.93 -9.27
N PRO A 198 -7.82 -13.73 -9.25
CA PRO A 198 -8.43 -12.41 -9.46
C PRO A 198 -7.92 -11.35 -8.47
N VAL A 199 -7.80 -11.68 -7.18
CA VAL A 199 -7.22 -10.75 -6.18
C VAL A 199 -5.77 -10.42 -6.53
N GLY A 200 -4.97 -11.42 -6.88
CA GLY A 200 -3.59 -11.23 -7.31
C GLY A 200 -3.48 -10.34 -8.56
N LEU A 201 -4.32 -10.56 -9.56
CA LEU A 201 -4.38 -9.74 -10.78
C LEU A 201 -4.83 -8.30 -10.49
N ALA A 202 -5.85 -8.12 -9.66
CA ALA A 202 -6.30 -6.79 -9.23
C ALA A 202 -5.18 -6.02 -8.51
N GLY A 203 -4.46 -6.70 -7.62
CA GLY A 203 -3.30 -6.12 -6.95
C GLY A 203 -2.16 -5.77 -7.91
N PHE A 204 -1.85 -6.66 -8.84
CA PHE A 204 -0.83 -6.43 -9.86
C PHE A 204 -1.16 -5.24 -10.77
N LEU A 205 -2.42 -5.12 -11.19
CA LEU A 205 -2.90 -3.96 -11.97
C LEU A 205 -2.82 -2.66 -11.16
N GLY A 206 -3.14 -2.70 -9.86
CA GLY A 206 -2.97 -1.56 -8.96
C GLY A 206 -1.52 -1.09 -8.88
N MET A 207 -0.55 -2.00 -8.73
CA MET A 207 0.88 -1.71 -8.76
C MET A 207 1.34 -1.09 -10.10
N LEU A 208 0.87 -1.63 -11.24
CA LEU A 208 1.21 -1.05 -12.55
C LEU A 208 0.63 0.34 -12.71
N LEU A 209 -0.59 0.58 -12.20
CA LEU A 209 -1.18 1.92 -12.18
C LEU A 209 -0.38 2.87 -11.30
N ASP A 210 0.09 2.43 -10.12
CA ASP A 210 0.99 3.24 -9.27
C ASP A 210 2.22 3.70 -10.06
N SER A 211 2.92 2.77 -10.69
CA SER A 211 4.09 3.08 -11.52
C SER A 211 3.75 4.02 -12.69
N LEU A 212 2.60 3.84 -13.34
CA LEU A 212 2.15 4.71 -14.42
C LEU A 212 1.85 6.12 -13.93
N LEU A 213 1.11 6.26 -12.83
CA LEU A 213 0.81 7.55 -12.21
C LEU A 213 2.10 8.23 -11.71
N GLY A 214 3.02 7.45 -11.14
CA GLY A 214 4.34 7.90 -10.71
C GLY A 214 5.17 8.47 -11.87
N ALA A 215 5.12 7.82 -13.05
CA ALA A 215 5.83 8.28 -14.25
C ALA A 215 5.20 9.52 -14.91
N THR A 216 3.89 9.75 -14.74
CA THR A 216 3.13 10.74 -15.51
C THR A 216 2.63 11.91 -14.68
N VAL A 217 1.75 11.68 -13.69
CA VAL A 217 0.99 12.72 -12.99
C VAL A 217 1.43 13.02 -11.55
N GLN A 218 2.28 12.18 -10.96
CA GLN A 218 2.87 12.46 -9.65
C GLN A 218 3.70 13.73 -9.68
N GLN A 219 3.54 14.59 -8.68
CA GLN A 219 4.32 15.81 -8.56
C GLN A 219 5.78 15.51 -8.23
N ILE A 220 6.67 15.85 -9.16
CA ILE A 220 8.13 15.69 -9.08
C ILE A 220 8.79 17.05 -9.20
N TYR A 221 9.90 17.22 -8.51
CA TYR A 221 10.70 18.43 -8.46
C TYR A 221 12.08 18.18 -9.07
N TRP A 222 12.75 19.26 -9.45
CA TRP A 222 14.11 19.27 -9.95
C TRP A 222 15.02 20.05 -9.01
N CYS A 223 16.18 19.50 -8.68
CA CYS A 223 17.22 20.18 -7.95
C CYS A 223 18.29 20.69 -8.92
N ASP A 224 18.35 22.01 -9.12
CA ASP A 224 19.31 22.61 -10.07
C ASP A 224 20.76 22.43 -9.64
N ARG A 225 21.05 22.38 -8.33
CA ARG A 225 22.42 22.13 -7.81
C ARG A 225 22.90 20.71 -8.08
N CYS A 226 22.03 19.70 -7.93
CA CYS A 226 22.42 18.30 -8.07
C CYS A 226 22.12 17.71 -9.44
N GLY A 227 21.38 18.43 -10.31
CA GLY A 227 20.98 17.98 -11.63
C GLY A 227 20.09 16.71 -11.58
N LYS A 228 19.18 16.61 -10.58
CA LYS A 228 18.40 15.40 -10.32
C LYS A 228 16.92 15.67 -10.09
N GLU A 229 16.10 14.69 -10.50
CA GLU A 229 14.69 14.60 -10.06
C GLU A 229 14.63 14.18 -8.58
N THR A 230 13.62 14.67 -7.85
CA THR A 230 13.34 14.33 -6.46
C THR A 230 11.87 14.57 -6.14
N GLU A 231 11.34 13.86 -5.16
CA GLU A 231 10.00 14.12 -4.59
C GLU A 231 10.00 15.24 -3.55
N ARG A 232 11.16 15.78 -3.20
CA ARG A 232 11.35 16.75 -2.10
C ARG A 232 11.27 18.19 -2.59
N ARG A 233 10.54 19.04 -1.86
CA ARG A 233 10.52 20.51 -2.08
C ARG A 233 11.84 21.18 -1.68
N ILE A 234 12.55 20.62 -0.70
CA ILE A 234 13.91 20.98 -0.33
C ILE A 234 14.74 19.72 -0.51
N HIS A 235 15.68 19.75 -1.45
CA HIS A 235 16.56 18.63 -1.70
C HIS A 235 17.52 18.42 -0.53
N ARG A 236 18.03 17.19 -0.36
CA ARG A 236 18.97 16.83 0.72
C ARG A 236 20.25 17.70 0.77
N CYS A 237 20.60 18.34 -0.33
CA CYS A 237 21.72 19.31 -0.38
C CYS A 237 21.38 20.68 0.23
N GLY A 238 20.17 20.85 0.79
CA GLY A 238 19.68 22.06 1.40
C GLY A 238 19.08 23.10 0.43
N GLN A 239 19.15 22.83 -0.90
CA GLN A 239 18.62 23.74 -1.90
C GLN A 239 17.10 23.56 -2.11
N PRO A 240 16.34 24.66 -2.24
CA PRO A 240 14.98 24.61 -2.76
C PRO A 240 14.95 23.99 -4.16
N THR A 241 13.91 23.23 -4.44
CA THR A 241 13.68 22.60 -5.74
C THR A 241 12.58 23.34 -6.49
N ARG A 242 12.57 23.24 -7.82
CA ARG A 242 11.49 23.76 -8.65
C ARG A 242 10.59 22.62 -9.13
N PRO A 243 9.28 22.86 -9.32
CA PRO A 243 8.40 21.87 -9.92
C PRO A 243 8.90 21.49 -11.32
N LEU A 244 8.95 20.18 -11.59
CA LEU A 244 9.38 19.63 -12.89
C LEU A 244 8.20 19.11 -13.69
N ARG A 245 7.36 18.26 -13.08
CA ARG A 245 6.20 17.61 -13.71
C ARG A 245 5.14 17.21 -12.69
N GLY A 246 3.99 16.81 -13.19
CA GLY A 246 2.89 16.27 -12.40
C GLY A 246 1.91 17.33 -11.90
N TRP A 247 0.83 16.85 -11.27
CA TRP A 247 -0.24 17.70 -10.73
C TRP A 247 0.13 18.23 -9.36
N LYS A 248 -0.08 19.53 -9.16
CA LYS A 248 0.19 20.18 -7.87
C LYS A 248 -0.58 19.48 -6.74
N GLY A 249 0.16 18.99 -5.75
CA GLY A 249 -0.42 18.32 -4.57
C GLY A 249 -0.54 16.80 -4.68
N LEU A 250 -0.45 16.21 -5.87
CA LEU A 250 -0.45 14.76 -6.02
C LEU A 250 0.96 14.18 -5.74
N ASN A 251 1.21 13.86 -4.49
CA ASN A 251 2.44 13.24 -4.03
C ASN A 251 2.34 11.70 -4.11
N ASN A 252 3.41 11.00 -3.70
CA ASN A 252 3.45 9.54 -3.66
C ASN A 252 2.34 8.90 -2.79
N ASP A 253 1.95 9.52 -1.67
CA ASP A 253 0.84 9.01 -0.86
C ASP A 253 -0.48 9.04 -1.64
N GLY A 254 -0.74 10.11 -2.39
CA GLY A 254 -1.92 10.21 -3.25
C GLY A 254 -1.93 9.14 -4.35
N VAL A 255 -0.77 8.87 -4.95
CA VAL A 255 -0.61 7.81 -5.97
C VAL A 255 -0.88 6.43 -5.36
N ASN A 256 -0.31 6.11 -4.19
CA ASN A 256 -0.56 4.86 -3.48
C ASN A 256 -2.04 4.69 -3.10
N ALA A 257 -2.73 5.75 -2.67
CA ALA A 257 -4.16 5.70 -2.39
C ALA A 257 -4.99 5.39 -3.63
N LEU A 258 -4.64 5.98 -4.78
CA LEU A 258 -5.27 5.68 -6.07
C LEU A 258 -5.01 4.25 -6.53
N ALA A 259 -3.79 3.73 -6.34
CA ALA A 259 -3.44 2.34 -6.62
C ALA A 259 -4.23 1.36 -5.73
N ALA A 260 -4.35 1.64 -4.43
CA ALA A 260 -5.16 0.87 -3.51
C ALA A 260 -6.64 0.85 -3.91
N LEU A 261 -7.18 2.01 -4.31
CA LEU A 261 -8.54 2.14 -4.81
C LEU A 261 -8.75 1.36 -6.11
N ALA A 262 -7.79 1.42 -7.03
CA ALA A 262 -7.85 0.68 -8.28
C ALA A 262 -7.87 -0.84 -8.07
N GLY A 263 -7.05 -1.36 -7.15
CA GLY A 263 -7.09 -2.78 -6.76
C GLY A 263 -8.46 -3.19 -6.18
N ALA A 264 -9.05 -2.34 -5.34
CA ALA A 264 -10.40 -2.55 -4.82
C ALA A 264 -11.46 -2.57 -5.92
N LEU A 265 -11.45 -1.55 -6.79
CA LEU A 265 -12.42 -1.41 -7.88
C LEU A 265 -12.29 -2.53 -8.94
N ALA A 266 -11.08 -2.97 -9.25
CA ALA A 266 -10.84 -4.09 -10.15
C ALA A 266 -11.50 -5.38 -9.63
N MET A 267 -11.40 -5.63 -8.31
CA MET A 267 -12.13 -6.76 -7.68
C MET A 267 -13.64 -6.56 -7.69
N GLY A 268 -14.12 -5.35 -7.40
CA GLY A 268 -15.56 -5.03 -7.48
C GLY A 268 -16.11 -5.28 -8.88
N LEU A 269 -15.41 -4.81 -9.91
CA LEU A 269 -15.79 -5.03 -11.32
C LEU A 269 -15.78 -6.52 -11.68
N TRP A 270 -14.72 -7.24 -11.27
CA TRP A 270 -14.63 -8.68 -11.52
C TRP A 270 -15.82 -9.46 -10.93
N ILE A 271 -16.26 -9.09 -9.71
CA ILE A 271 -17.41 -9.72 -9.05
C ILE A 271 -18.70 -9.42 -9.83
N ILE A 272 -18.91 -8.17 -10.25
CA ILE A 272 -20.10 -7.78 -11.03
C ILE A 272 -20.19 -8.54 -12.37
N VAL A 273 -19.05 -8.74 -13.03
CA VAL A 273 -19.01 -9.43 -14.34
C VAL A 273 -19.23 -10.95 -14.20
N ARG A 274 -18.89 -11.52 -13.05
CA ARG A 274 -18.99 -12.98 -12.81
C ARG A 274 -20.28 -13.41 -12.10
N GLY A 275 -20.91 -12.47 -11.38
CA GLY A 275 -22.09 -12.74 -10.56
C GLY A 275 -23.36 -12.52 -11.15
#